data_b57d1e761e13148cf94c8ac53d0d0ec8
#
_entry.id   b57d1e761e13148cf94c8ac53d0d0ec8
#
_cell.length_a   1.000
_cell.length_b   1.000
_cell.length_c   1.000
_cell.angle_alpha   90.00
_cell.angle_beta   90.00
_cell.angle_gamma   90.00
#
_symmetry.space_group_name_H-M   'P 1'
#
loop_
_entity.id
_entity.type
_entity.pdbx_description
1 polymer ?
#
loop_
_entity_poly.entity_id
_entity_poly.type
_entity_poly.pdbx_seq_one_letter_code
_entity_poly.pdbx_strand_id
1 'polypeptide(L)'
;MILVKRGCCAINRTRQFDSYSSQNAQVSRATAYRYFPTQSALITAVVAESLGPILEWRPKDDNAQARILQLLSFAYPQMEQHEGALRAALQLSLQQWAEARSSANKPSERLVRGNRKRLLMLAAEPLQDKLPPDALQRVIHSFSLIYGSEVFLVLKDIWGLELDGIQDVTQWMAKAIIRQAEEDAMDRKKTSAG
;
A
#
# COMPACT_ATOMS: atom_id res chain seq x y z
N MET A 1 1.60 15.99 15.99
CA MET A 1 0.43 15.89 15.10
C MET A 1 0.38 16.96 14.02
N ILE A 2 0.59 18.25 14.29
CA ILE A 2 0.59 19.34 13.29
C ILE A 2 1.77 19.25 12.30
N LEU A 3 2.93 18.79 12.74
CA LEU A 3 4.16 18.65 11.92
C LEU A 3 4.00 17.64 10.78
N VAL A 4 3.26 16.56 11.02
CA VAL A 4 3.08 15.47 10.07
C VAL A 4 2.10 15.84 8.95
N LYS A 5 1.00 16.57 9.27
CA LYS A 5 -0.03 16.95 8.28
C LYS A 5 0.41 17.97 7.23
N ARG A 6 1.41 18.82 7.50
CA ARG A 6 1.89 19.85 6.56
C ARG A 6 3.07 19.42 5.69
N GLY A 7 3.68 18.26 5.95
CA GLY A 7 4.84 17.75 5.20
C GLY A 7 4.50 17.04 3.88
N CYS A 8 3.23 16.75 3.60
CA CYS A 8 2.84 15.91 2.47
C CYS A 8 3.05 16.51 1.06
N CYS A 9 3.17 17.82 0.91
CA CYS A 9 3.20 18.45 -0.42
C CYS A 9 4.57 18.63 -1.09
N ALA A 10 5.70 18.22 -0.48
CA ALA A 10 7.02 18.66 -0.92
C ALA A 10 8.10 17.59 -1.12
N ILE A 11 7.75 16.33 -1.35
CA ILE A 11 8.71 15.20 -1.34
C ILE A 11 9.49 15.02 -2.67
N ASN A 12 9.67 16.05 -3.47
CA ASN A 12 10.30 15.86 -4.78
C ASN A 12 11.81 16.23 -4.88
N ARG A 13 12.49 16.61 -3.79
CA ARG A 13 13.97 16.84 -3.80
C ARG A 13 14.58 16.59 -2.42
N THR A 14 15.45 15.61 -2.33
CA THR A 14 16.05 15.08 -1.09
C THR A 14 16.80 16.09 -0.23
N ARG A 15 17.34 17.17 -0.78
CA ARG A 15 18.04 18.26 -0.04
C ARG A 15 17.13 19.44 0.37
N GLN A 16 16.01 19.64 -0.31
CA GLN A 16 15.04 20.71 0.00
C GLN A 16 13.98 20.29 1.02
N PHE A 17 13.79 19.00 1.24
CA PHE A 17 12.76 18.46 2.11
C PHE A 17 12.93 18.90 3.57
N ASP A 18 14.17 18.83 4.09
CA ASP A 18 14.46 19.19 5.49
C ASP A 18 14.21 20.67 5.80
N SER A 19 14.49 21.56 4.83
CA SER A 19 14.26 23.01 5.00
C SER A 19 12.80 23.39 4.80
N TYR A 20 12.09 22.72 3.88
CA TYR A 20 10.71 23.03 3.53
C TYR A 20 9.71 22.55 4.59
N SER A 21 9.92 21.35 5.15
CA SER A 21 9.05 20.83 6.21
C SER A 21 9.17 21.62 7.52
N SER A 22 10.38 22.10 7.87
CA SER A 22 10.59 22.93 9.06
C SER A 22 10.02 24.34 8.89
N GLN A 23 10.10 24.94 7.70
CA GLN A 23 9.55 26.29 7.43
C GLN A 23 8.01 26.30 7.42
N ASN A 24 7.37 25.31 6.80
CA ASN A 24 5.90 25.24 6.75
C ASN A 24 5.26 24.86 8.10
N ALA A 25 5.99 24.16 8.97
CA ALA A 25 5.51 23.81 10.30
C ALA A 25 5.83 24.86 11.36
N GLN A 26 6.55 25.94 11.02
CA GLN A 26 7.04 26.96 11.95
C GLN A 26 7.87 26.37 13.12
N VAL A 27 8.60 25.31 12.88
CA VAL A 27 9.43 24.60 13.89
C VAL A 27 10.89 24.67 13.44
N SER A 28 11.80 24.85 14.40
CA SER A 28 13.23 24.85 14.08
C SER A 28 13.69 23.46 13.58
N ARG A 29 14.71 23.45 12.71
CA ARG A 29 15.35 22.19 12.28
C ARG A 29 15.78 21.34 13.48
N ALA A 30 16.36 21.95 14.50
CA ALA A 30 16.78 21.25 15.71
C ALA A 30 15.60 20.57 16.43
N THR A 31 14.44 21.21 16.45
CA THR A 31 13.22 20.64 17.02
C THR A 31 12.72 19.46 16.18
N ALA A 32 12.71 19.56 14.84
CA ALA A 32 12.31 18.47 13.95
C ALA A 32 13.24 17.26 14.11
N TYR A 33 14.56 17.44 14.14
CA TYR A 33 15.52 16.35 14.34
C TYR A 33 15.46 15.69 15.72
N ARG A 34 14.97 16.40 16.74
CA ARG A 34 14.74 15.80 18.05
C ARG A 34 13.61 14.77 18.05
N TYR A 35 12.58 14.99 17.24
CA TYR A 35 11.44 14.04 17.11
C TYR A 35 11.66 13.00 16.03
N PHE A 36 12.36 13.35 14.97
CA PHE A 36 12.65 12.48 13.83
C PHE A 36 14.15 12.53 13.53
N PRO A 37 14.96 11.69 14.19
CA PRO A 37 16.42 11.76 14.11
C PRO A 37 16.96 11.39 12.72
N THR A 38 16.14 10.71 11.91
CA THR A 38 16.48 10.32 10.54
C THR A 38 15.36 10.67 9.57
N GLN A 39 15.69 10.85 8.28
CA GLN A 39 14.72 11.01 7.20
C GLN A 39 13.79 9.80 7.12
N SER A 40 14.32 8.60 7.37
CA SER A 40 13.56 7.35 7.43
C SER A 40 12.47 7.42 8.51
N ALA A 41 12.80 7.86 9.72
CA ALA A 41 11.84 8.02 10.81
C ALA A 41 10.72 9.01 10.46
N LEU A 42 11.07 10.13 9.82
CA LEU A 42 10.10 11.13 9.38
C LEU A 42 9.16 10.58 8.30
N ILE A 43 9.69 9.95 7.25
CA ILE A 43 8.89 9.35 6.18
C ILE A 43 7.97 8.26 6.76
N THR A 44 8.46 7.42 7.66
CA THR A 44 7.66 6.39 8.33
C THR A 44 6.49 6.99 9.11
N ALA A 45 6.72 8.07 9.87
CA ALA A 45 5.68 8.74 10.62
C ALA A 45 4.63 9.41 9.70
N VAL A 46 5.07 10.08 8.62
CA VAL A 46 4.16 10.68 7.63
C VAL A 46 3.30 9.63 6.95
N VAL A 47 3.88 8.50 6.55
CA VAL A 47 3.14 7.40 5.92
C VAL A 47 2.16 6.76 6.91
N ALA A 48 2.54 6.55 8.16
CA ALA A 48 1.66 6.00 9.19
C ALA A 48 0.43 6.90 9.43
N GLU A 49 0.62 8.21 9.50
CA GLU A 49 -0.48 9.18 9.61
C GLU A 49 -1.36 9.17 8.36
N SER A 50 -0.74 9.19 7.17
CA SER A 50 -1.44 9.19 5.87
C SER A 50 -2.28 7.93 5.64
N LEU A 51 -1.81 6.79 6.10
CA LEU A 51 -2.50 5.51 5.96
C LEU A 51 -3.45 5.19 7.12
N GLY A 52 -3.48 6.01 8.18
CA GLY A 52 -4.29 5.78 9.36
C GLY A 52 -5.72 5.34 9.08
N PRO A 53 -6.51 6.10 8.29
CA PRO A 53 -7.88 5.74 7.94
C PRO A 53 -7.98 4.40 7.20
N ILE A 54 -7.02 4.10 6.30
CA ILE A 54 -6.99 2.82 5.57
C ILE A 54 -6.70 1.67 6.52
N LEU A 55 -5.84 1.87 7.52
CA LEU A 55 -5.50 0.85 8.51
C LEU A 55 -6.66 0.50 9.43
N GLU A 56 -7.57 1.44 9.64
CA GLU A 56 -8.78 1.26 10.43
C GLU A 56 -9.95 0.66 9.63
N TRP A 57 -9.78 0.49 8.32
CA TRP A 57 -10.82 -0.10 7.47
C TRP A 57 -11.29 -1.46 7.98
N ARG A 58 -12.60 -1.66 7.98
CA ARG A 58 -13.27 -2.92 8.30
C ARG A 58 -14.27 -3.24 7.20
N PRO A 59 -14.38 -4.51 6.78
CA PRO A 59 -15.38 -4.92 5.80
C PRO A 59 -16.79 -4.77 6.38
N LYS A 60 -17.73 -4.39 5.51
CA LYS A 60 -19.15 -4.26 5.83
C LYS A 60 -19.98 -5.39 5.20
N ASP A 61 -19.35 -6.28 4.46
CA ASP A 61 -19.99 -7.32 3.68
C ASP A 61 -19.37 -8.67 4.00
N ASP A 62 -20.13 -9.76 3.83
CA ASP A 62 -19.67 -11.13 4.03
C ASP A 62 -19.17 -11.78 2.73
N ASN A 63 -19.26 -11.08 1.60
CA ASN A 63 -18.79 -11.54 0.30
C ASN A 63 -17.39 -11.00 0.00
N ALA A 64 -16.43 -11.86 -0.34
CA ALA A 64 -15.04 -11.48 -0.60
C ALA A 64 -14.91 -10.50 -1.77
N GLN A 65 -15.72 -10.66 -2.84
CA GLN A 65 -15.68 -9.73 -3.97
C GLN A 65 -16.15 -8.34 -3.53
N ALA A 66 -17.23 -8.25 -2.76
CA ALA A 66 -17.69 -6.98 -2.23
C ALA A 66 -16.64 -6.34 -1.31
N ARG A 67 -16.02 -7.13 -0.42
CA ARG A 67 -14.96 -6.66 0.49
C ARG A 67 -13.76 -6.07 -0.25
N ILE A 68 -13.22 -6.76 -1.26
CA ILE A 68 -12.06 -6.26 -2.00
C ILE A 68 -12.42 -5.00 -2.82
N LEU A 69 -13.58 -4.94 -3.45
CA LEU A 69 -14.04 -3.76 -4.16
C LEU A 69 -14.21 -2.56 -3.22
N GLN A 70 -14.81 -2.76 -2.04
CA GLN A 70 -14.93 -1.72 -1.01
C GLN A 70 -13.55 -1.24 -0.54
N LEU A 71 -12.61 -2.16 -0.31
CA LEU A 71 -11.25 -1.80 0.10
C LEU A 71 -10.55 -0.95 -0.97
N LEU A 72 -10.61 -1.33 -2.24
CA LEU A 72 -10.01 -0.59 -3.36
C LEU A 72 -10.64 0.80 -3.50
N SER A 73 -11.98 0.88 -3.52
CA SER A 73 -12.71 2.15 -3.62
C SER A 73 -12.43 3.10 -2.46
N PHE A 74 -12.23 2.57 -1.26
CA PHE A 74 -11.92 3.35 -0.07
C PHE A 74 -10.45 3.79 -0.02
N ALA A 75 -9.52 2.91 -0.37
CA ALA A 75 -8.10 3.14 -0.19
C ALA A 75 -7.48 4.05 -1.28
N TYR A 76 -7.89 3.91 -2.54
CA TYR A 76 -7.26 4.63 -3.64
C TYR A 76 -7.39 6.15 -3.56
N PRO A 77 -8.55 6.75 -3.24
CA PRO A 77 -8.65 8.20 -3.08
C PRO A 77 -7.73 8.74 -1.98
N GLN A 78 -7.58 7.98 -0.89
CA GLN A 78 -6.69 8.36 0.21
C GLN A 78 -5.22 8.21 -0.17
N MET A 79 -4.87 7.15 -0.91
CA MET A 79 -3.51 6.96 -1.44
C MET A 79 -3.15 8.08 -2.41
N GLU A 80 -4.06 8.52 -3.27
CA GLU A 80 -3.84 9.64 -4.20
C GLU A 80 -3.64 10.96 -3.44
N GLN A 81 -4.46 11.24 -2.43
CA GLN A 81 -4.32 12.42 -1.59
C GLN A 81 -2.94 12.49 -0.92
N HIS A 82 -2.33 11.36 -0.62
CA HIS A 82 -1.03 11.23 0.05
C HIS A 82 0.08 10.66 -0.85
N GLU A 83 -0.11 10.72 -2.16
CA GLU A 83 0.76 10.07 -3.15
C GLU A 83 2.23 10.45 -2.99
N GLY A 84 2.52 11.73 -2.71
CA GLY A 84 3.90 12.20 -2.50
C GLY A 84 4.60 11.48 -1.34
N ALA A 85 3.92 11.28 -0.21
CA ALA A 85 4.46 10.58 0.94
C ALA A 85 4.69 9.09 0.64
N LEU A 86 3.76 8.46 -0.07
CA LEU A 86 3.85 7.05 -0.46
C LEU A 86 4.98 6.81 -1.47
N ARG A 87 5.19 7.73 -2.42
CA ARG A 87 6.31 7.69 -3.37
C ARG A 87 7.66 7.85 -2.67
N ALA A 88 7.76 8.75 -1.68
CA ALA A 88 8.98 8.89 -0.88
C ALA A 88 9.28 7.61 -0.07
N ALA A 89 8.27 6.97 0.50
CA ALA A 89 8.43 5.69 1.19
C ALA A 89 8.91 4.58 0.24
N LEU A 90 8.40 4.55 -0.99
CA LEU A 90 8.87 3.61 -2.01
C LEU A 90 10.33 3.88 -2.38
N GLN A 91 10.71 5.14 -2.62
CA GLN A 91 12.10 5.53 -2.89
C GLN A 91 13.04 5.10 -1.76
N LEU A 92 12.67 5.38 -0.50
CA LEU A 92 13.43 4.95 0.67
C LEU A 92 13.59 3.44 0.72
N SER A 93 12.55 2.69 0.43
CA SER A 93 12.58 1.23 0.39
C SER A 93 13.53 0.69 -0.69
N LEU A 94 13.58 1.31 -1.86
CA LEU A 94 14.51 0.95 -2.94
C LEU A 94 15.96 1.28 -2.55
N GLN A 95 16.20 2.42 -1.89
CA GLN A 95 17.50 2.78 -1.34
C GLN A 95 17.98 1.75 -0.30
N GLN A 96 17.14 1.42 0.68
CA GLN A 96 17.45 0.41 1.70
C GLN A 96 17.73 -0.97 1.09
N TRP A 97 17.01 -1.33 0.03
CA TRP A 97 17.26 -2.57 -0.71
C TRP A 97 18.63 -2.56 -1.40
N ALA A 98 19.02 -1.45 -2.05
CA ALA A 98 20.32 -1.30 -2.70
C ALA A 98 21.48 -1.32 -1.68
N GLU A 99 21.33 -0.59 -0.56
CA GLU A 99 22.29 -0.54 0.53
C GLU A 99 22.52 -1.93 1.15
N ALA A 100 21.45 -2.69 1.39
CA ALA A 100 21.54 -4.04 1.93
C ALA A 100 22.28 -5.03 1.03
N ARG A 101 22.44 -4.72 -0.26
CA ARG A 101 23.22 -5.55 -1.22
C ARG A 101 24.67 -5.09 -1.36
N SER A 102 24.94 -3.81 -1.12
CA SER A 102 26.29 -3.24 -1.25
C SER A 102 27.11 -3.28 0.04
N SER A 103 26.48 -3.41 1.20
CA SER A 103 27.13 -3.36 2.51
C SER A 103 26.89 -4.65 3.31
N ALA A 104 27.95 -5.13 4.00
CA ALA A 104 27.83 -6.22 4.98
C ALA A 104 26.98 -5.83 6.21
N ASN A 105 26.74 -4.54 6.42
CA ASN A 105 25.94 -4.01 7.52
C ASN A 105 24.48 -3.90 7.10
N LYS A 106 23.59 -4.61 7.79
CA LYS A 106 22.14 -4.46 7.64
C LYS A 106 21.74 -3.06 8.09
N PRO A 107 20.88 -2.32 7.33
CA PRO A 107 20.36 -1.05 7.78
C PRO A 107 19.63 -1.20 9.11
N SER A 108 19.89 -0.29 10.05
CA SER A 108 19.40 -0.33 11.44
C SER A 108 17.87 -0.19 11.54
N GLU A 109 17.25 0.46 10.58
CA GLU A 109 15.80 0.68 10.53
C GLU A 109 15.27 0.35 9.14
N ARG A 110 14.36 -0.63 9.06
CA ARG A 110 13.64 -0.97 7.83
C ARG A 110 12.23 -0.40 7.87
N LEU A 111 11.79 0.15 6.74
CA LEU A 111 10.40 0.55 6.56
C LEU A 111 9.48 -0.66 6.73
N VAL A 112 8.55 -0.60 7.70
CA VAL A 112 7.58 -1.69 7.94
C VAL A 112 6.48 -1.66 6.89
N ARG A 113 6.33 -2.73 6.11
CA ARG A 113 5.35 -2.87 5.02
C ARG A 113 4.22 -3.87 5.34
N GLY A 114 3.95 -4.16 6.61
CA GLY A 114 3.06 -5.24 7.03
C GLY A 114 1.55 -5.01 6.84
N ASN A 115 1.13 -3.78 6.69
CA ASN A 115 -0.31 -3.42 6.73
C ASN A 115 -1.11 -3.93 5.52
N ARG A 116 -0.51 -3.94 4.31
CA ARG A 116 -1.13 -4.49 3.10
C ARG A 116 -1.59 -5.93 3.31
N LYS A 117 -0.71 -6.78 3.86
CA LYS A 117 -0.99 -8.20 4.09
C LYS A 117 -2.24 -8.39 4.96
N ARG A 118 -2.33 -7.66 6.08
CA ARG A 118 -3.47 -7.73 7.01
C ARG A 118 -4.79 -7.35 6.32
N LEU A 119 -4.81 -6.26 5.57
CA LEU A 119 -6.02 -5.77 4.91
C LEU A 119 -6.50 -6.73 3.82
N LEU A 120 -5.57 -7.27 3.02
CA LEU A 120 -5.92 -8.23 1.96
C LEU A 120 -6.37 -9.57 2.52
N MET A 121 -5.78 -10.05 3.62
CA MET A 121 -6.25 -11.24 4.33
C MET A 121 -7.68 -11.03 4.86
N LEU A 122 -7.97 -9.86 5.44
CA LEU A 122 -9.29 -9.52 5.94
C LEU A 122 -10.34 -9.44 4.80
N ALA A 123 -9.96 -8.90 3.64
CA ALA A 123 -10.84 -8.87 2.47
C ALA A 123 -11.09 -10.26 1.89
N ALA A 124 -10.10 -11.15 1.90
CA ALA A 124 -10.19 -12.50 1.35
C ALA A 124 -10.72 -13.55 2.34
N GLU A 125 -10.95 -13.19 3.62
CA GLU A 125 -11.40 -14.11 4.66
C GLU A 125 -12.61 -14.99 4.24
N PRO A 126 -13.67 -14.49 3.57
CA PRO A 126 -14.81 -15.32 3.17
C PRO A 126 -14.50 -16.39 2.12
N LEU A 127 -13.29 -16.40 1.57
CA LEU A 127 -12.83 -17.45 0.65
C LEU A 127 -12.17 -18.61 1.38
N GLN A 128 -11.90 -18.52 2.68
CA GLN A 128 -11.20 -19.57 3.44
C GLN A 128 -11.94 -20.91 3.41
N ASP A 129 -13.28 -20.86 3.49
CA ASP A 129 -14.12 -22.07 3.46
C ASP A 129 -14.42 -22.56 2.03
N LYS A 130 -14.10 -21.74 1.02
CA LYS A 130 -14.43 -22.02 -0.39
C LYS A 130 -13.24 -22.55 -1.17
N LEU A 131 -12.03 -22.09 -0.84
CA LEU A 131 -10.80 -22.36 -1.57
C LEU A 131 -9.82 -23.18 -0.74
N PRO A 132 -9.07 -24.09 -1.36
CA PRO A 132 -7.93 -24.71 -0.70
C PRO A 132 -6.84 -23.68 -0.35
N PRO A 133 -6.00 -23.92 0.67
CA PRO A 133 -5.05 -22.94 1.19
C PRO A 133 -4.09 -22.35 0.14
N ASP A 134 -3.64 -23.16 -0.81
CA ASP A 134 -2.76 -22.73 -1.91
C ASP A 134 -3.47 -21.77 -2.88
N ALA A 135 -4.73 -22.02 -3.20
CA ALA A 135 -5.55 -21.15 -4.04
C ALA A 135 -5.89 -19.83 -3.33
N LEU A 136 -6.26 -19.88 -2.04
CA LEU A 136 -6.47 -18.67 -1.22
C LEU A 136 -5.20 -17.82 -1.16
N GLN A 137 -4.05 -18.42 -0.94
CA GLN A 137 -2.78 -17.72 -0.91
C GLN A 137 -2.47 -17.06 -2.27
N ARG A 138 -2.77 -17.73 -3.38
CA ARG A 138 -2.64 -17.18 -4.74
C ARG A 138 -3.53 -15.94 -4.92
N VAL A 139 -4.77 -15.98 -4.49
CA VAL A 139 -5.70 -14.82 -4.52
C VAL A 139 -5.14 -13.65 -3.74
N ILE A 140 -4.67 -13.86 -2.52
CA ILE A 140 -4.08 -12.80 -1.68
C ILE A 140 -2.84 -12.19 -2.34
N HIS A 141 -1.96 -13.00 -2.93
CA HIS A 141 -0.80 -12.52 -3.68
C HIS A 141 -1.20 -11.72 -4.91
N SER A 142 -2.22 -12.19 -5.67
CA SER A 142 -2.73 -11.47 -6.83
C SER A 142 -3.35 -10.12 -6.44
N PHE A 143 -4.11 -10.07 -5.35
CA PHE A 143 -4.61 -8.81 -4.80
C PHE A 143 -3.48 -7.85 -4.41
N SER A 144 -2.34 -8.36 -3.95
CA SER A 144 -1.18 -7.52 -3.62
C SER A 144 -0.59 -6.78 -4.82
N LEU A 145 -0.84 -7.25 -6.05
CA LEU A 145 -0.40 -6.59 -7.29
C LEU A 145 -1.33 -5.44 -7.70
N ILE A 146 -2.59 -5.51 -7.30
CA ILE A 146 -3.61 -4.51 -7.61
C ILE A 146 -3.99 -3.62 -6.42
N TYR A 147 -3.27 -3.71 -5.31
CA TYR A 147 -3.48 -2.90 -4.11
C TYR A 147 -2.18 -2.25 -3.67
N GLY A 148 -2.14 -0.93 -3.72
CA GLY A 148 -1.01 -0.13 -3.23
C GLY A 148 -0.62 0.99 -4.17
N SER A 149 0.21 1.90 -3.68
CA SER A 149 0.68 3.07 -4.43
C SER A 149 1.56 2.73 -5.64
N GLU A 150 2.11 1.52 -5.70
CA GLU A 150 2.91 1.03 -6.84
C GLU A 150 2.06 0.95 -8.13
N VAL A 151 0.75 0.78 -8.00
CA VAL A 151 -0.19 0.78 -9.14
C VAL A 151 -0.19 2.14 -9.84
N PHE A 152 0.00 3.25 -9.11
CA PHE A 152 0.12 4.58 -9.71
C PHE A 152 1.34 4.71 -10.64
N LEU A 153 2.46 4.03 -10.34
CA LEU A 153 3.63 4.05 -11.21
C LEU A 153 3.34 3.44 -12.58
N VAL A 154 2.48 2.43 -12.61
CA VAL A 154 2.12 1.75 -13.87
C VAL A 154 0.95 2.46 -14.54
N LEU A 155 -0.18 2.58 -13.87
CA LEU A 155 -1.41 3.05 -14.50
C LEU A 155 -1.45 4.56 -14.69
N LYS A 156 -0.91 5.35 -13.75
CA LYS A 156 -0.86 6.80 -13.83
C LYS A 156 0.35 7.30 -14.62
N ASP A 157 1.57 6.88 -14.25
CA ASP A 157 2.79 7.46 -14.83
C ASP A 157 3.10 6.93 -16.25
N ILE A 158 2.81 5.64 -16.51
CA ILE A 158 3.10 5.02 -17.82
C ILE A 158 1.89 5.17 -18.76
N TRP A 159 0.67 4.88 -18.26
CA TRP A 159 -0.54 4.86 -19.09
C TRP A 159 -1.34 6.15 -19.05
N GLY A 160 -1.04 7.09 -18.15
CA GLY A 160 -1.73 8.39 -18.02
C GLY A 160 -3.16 8.28 -17.51
N LEU A 161 -3.51 7.21 -16.79
CA LEU A 161 -4.85 7.06 -16.25
C LEU A 161 -5.05 7.95 -15.03
N GLU A 162 -6.21 8.57 -14.96
CA GLU A 162 -6.69 9.24 -13.76
C GLU A 162 -7.27 8.22 -12.75
N LEU A 163 -7.62 8.67 -11.54
CA LEU A 163 -8.05 7.82 -10.44
C LEU A 163 -9.22 6.90 -10.83
N ASP A 164 -10.22 7.40 -11.53
CA ASP A 164 -11.39 6.61 -11.95
C ASP A 164 -10.99 5.46 -12.88
N GLY A 165 -10.09 5.70 -13.83
CA GLY A 165 -9.55 4.67 -14.70
C GLY A 165 -8.71 3.63 -13.95
N ILE A 166 -7.93 4.07 -12.95
CA ILE A 166 -7.17 3.17 -12.07
C ILE A 166 -8.11 2.27 -11.27
N GLN A 167 -9.18 2.85 -10.70
CA GLN A 167 -10.18 2.10 -9.96
C GLN A 167 -10.93 1.11 -10.85
N ASP A 168 -11.32 1.51 -12.06
CA ASP A 168 -12.00 0.62 -13.01
C ASP A 168 -11.14 -0.61 -13.33
N VAL A 169 -9.89 -0.40 -13.74
CA VAL A 169 -8.96 -1.50 -14.05
C VAL A 169 -8.74 -2.43 -12.84
N THR A 170 -8.45 -1.86 -11.68
CA THR A 170 -8.14 -2.67 -10.48
C THR A 170 -9.36 -3.43 -9.96
N GLN A 171 -10.54 -2.86 -10.03
CA GLN A 171 -11.80 -3.53 -9.67
C GLN A 171 -12.16 -4.63 -10.67
N TRP A 172 -11.95 -4.40 -11.97
CA TRP A 172 -12.13 -5.43 -12.98
C TRP A 172 -11.19 -6.62 -12.74
N MET A 173 -9.91 -6.36 -12.47
CA MET A 173 -8.94 -7.39 -12.11
C MET A 173 -9.34 -8.15 -10.84
N ALA A 174 -9.82 -7.46 -9.80
CA ALA A 174 -10.26 -8.10 -8.57
C ALA A 174 -11.40 -9.09 -8.80
N LYS A 175 -12.39 -8.72 -9.63
CA LYS A 175 -13.51 -9.60 -10.02
C LYS A 175 -12.99 -10.81 -10.81
N ALA A 176 -12.07 -10.60 -11.75
CA ALA A 176 -11.49 -11.66 -12.57
C ALA A 176 -10.69 -12.66 -11.73
N ILE A 177 -9.90 -12.18 -10.76
CA ILE A 177 -9.11 -13.02 -9.85
C ILE A 177 -10.01 -13.95 -9.03
N ILE A 178 -11.10 -13.43 -8.45
CA ILE A 178 -12.03 -14.24 -7.64
C ILE A 178 -12.73 -15.27 -8.51
N ARG A 179 -13.30 -14.83 -9.65
CA ARG A 179 -13.98 -15.73 -10.57
C ARG A 179 -13.08 -16.90 -10.97
N GLN A 180 -11.86 -16.62 -11.41
CA GLN A 180 -10.91 -17.65 -11.80
C GLN A 180 -10.57 -18.61 -10.65
N ALA A 181 -10.38 -18.08 -9.43
CA ALA A 181 -10.09 -18.94 -8.28
C ALA A 181 -11.26 -19.86 -7.91
N GLU A 182 -12.50 -19.40 -8.02
CA GLU A 182 -13.70 -20.21 -7.78
C GLU A 182 -13.90 -21.27 -8.88
N GLU A 183 -13.67 -20.92 -10.15
CA GLU A 183 -13.69 -21.85 -11.28
C GLU A 183 -12.65 -22.97 -11.11
N ASP A 184 -11.39 -22.62 -10.82
CA ASP A 184 -10.30 -23.57 -10.55
C ASP A 184 -10.64 -24.54 -9.39
N ALA A 185 -11.29 -24.03 -8.34
CA ALA A 185 -11.69 -24.86 -7.20
C ALA A 185 -12.82 -25.85 -7.54
N MET A 186 -13.77 -25.42 -8.39
CA MET A 186 -14.84 -26.30 -8.88
C MET A 186 -14.30 -27.43 -9.76
N ASP A 187 -13.36 -27.14 -10.64
CA ASP A 187 -12.77 -28.10 -11.56
C ASP A 187 -11.92 -29.15 -10.82
N ARG A 188 -11.16 -28.73 -9.78
CA ARG A 188 -10.46 -29.67 -8.89
C ARG A 188 -11.40 -30.64 -8.19
N LYS A 189 -12.56 -30.17 -7.72
CA LYS A 189 -13.55 -31.03 -7.07
C LYS A 189 -14.12 -32.07 -8.02
N LYS A 190 -14.39 -31.70 -9.29
CA LYS A 190 -14.86 -32.63 -10.32
C LYS A 190 -13.83 -33.73 -10.62
N THR A 191 -12.55 -33.34 -10.76
CA THR A 191 -11.44 -34.27 -11.05
C THR A 191 -11.17 -35.23 -9.88
N SER A 192 -11.44 -34.81 -8.63
CA SER A 192 -11.24 -35.67 -7.44
C SER A 192 -12.41 -36.62 -7.16
N ALA A 193 -13.56 -36.43 -7.82
CA ALA A 193 -14.79 -37.24 -7.63
C ALA A 193 -15.02 -38.30 -8.74
N GLY A 194 -14.19 -38.32 -9.78
CA GLY A 194 -14.20 -39.29 -10.88
C GLY A 194 -12.97 -40.19 -10.84
#